data_024c27839a7443bed809a56499a44ddb
#
_entry.id   024c27839a7443bed809a56499a44ddb
#
_cell.length_a   1.000
_cell.length_b   1.000
_cell.length_c   1.000
_cell.angle_alpha   90.00
_cell.angle_beta   90.00
_cell.angle_gamma   90.00
#
_symmetry.space_group_name_H-M   'P 1'
#
loop_
_entity.id
_entity.type
_entity.pdbx_description
1 polymer ?
#
loop_
_entity_poly.entity_id
_entity_poly.type
_entity_poly.pdbx_seq_one_letter_code
_entity_poly.pdbx_strand_id
1 'polypeptide(L)'
;LRDSKGRVVAHLMGILNRTTSMLSMGIQPIFVFDGQSPELKADELAARRKRRLEAEAIHKQALEDGDYQTAQKMAQRIVHYSAEMIDDTKKMLDLLGVRWVDAAAEGEGQAAVMAVKGQLDIVATQDWDALLYGSPTLVRNLMSHGSKRHGRTVKAQQINLEELLTTHELTREQLVDLAIMIGTDFHPGLKGIGPKTGIKLIKSLGTIEAICEEKGKEIPERLDEIREIFLNHPASEVDAEDLK
;
A
#
# COMPACT_ATOMS: atom_id res chain seq x y z
N LEU A 1 -1.34 -14.88 18.17
CA LEU A 1 -1.96 -14.73 19.48
C LEU A 1 -3.40 -15.23 19.42
N ARG A 2 -3.83 -16.02 20.43
CA ARG A 2 -5.18 -16.54 20.53
C ARG A 2 -5.74 -16.23 21.91
N ASP A 3 -7.05 -16.09 22.01
CA ASP A 3 -7.74 -15.93 23.29
C ASP A 3 -7.96 -17.28 23.99
N SER A 4 -8.60 -17.28 25.18
CA SER A 4 -8.91 -18.47 25.95
C SER A 4 -9.87 -19.45 25.24
N LYS A 5 -10.57 -19.01 24.20
CA LYS A 5 -11.48 -19.83 23.38
C LYS A 5 -10.81 -20.26 22.06
N GLY A 6 -9.50 -20.00 21.87
CA GLY A 6 -8.72 -20.37 20.70
C GLY A 6 -8.89 -19.44 19.48
N ARG A 7 -9.65 -18.34 19.57
CA ARG A 7 -9.85 -17.38 18.46
C ARG A 7 -8.60 -16.55 18.25
N VAL A 8 -8.28 -16.26 17.00
CA VAL A 8 -7.15 -15.39 16.64
C VAL A 8 -7.48 -13.93 16.98
N VAL A 9 -6.70 -13.33 17.86
CA VAL A 9 -6.89 -11.94 18.34
C VAL A 9 -5.66 -11.05 18.11
N ALA A 10 -4.67 -11.54 17.40
CA ALA A 10 -3.41 -10.81 17.17
C ALA A 10 -3.64 -9.48 16.44
N HIS A 11 -4.56 -9.46 15.46
CA HIS A 11 -4.95 -8.26 14.71
C HIS A 11 -5.56 -7.20 15.64
N LEU A 12 -6.48 -7.59 16.52
CA LEU A 12 -7.12 -6.69 17.48
C LEU A 12 -6.10 -6.06 18.43
N MET A 13 -5.20 -6.85 18.99
CA MET A 13 -4.12 -6.34 19.85
C MET A 13 -3.20 -5.38 19.10
N GLY A 14 -2.89 -5.69 17.83
CA GLY A 14 -2.08 -4.84 16.99
C GLY A 14 -2.73 -3.48 16.71
N ILE A 15 -4.00 -3.49 16.36
CA ILE A 15 -4.79 -2.28 16.09
C ILE A 15 -4.97 -1.47 17.40
N LEU A 16 -5.38 -2.11 18.50
CA LEU A 16 -5.55 -1.43 19.78
C LEU A 16 -4.29 -0.68 20.21
N ASN A 17 -3.14 -1.36 20.21
CA ASN A 17 -1.88 -0.77 20.63
C ASN A 17 -1.45 0.40 19.73
N ARG A 18 -1.62 0.27 18.41
CA ARG A 18 -1.27 1.34 17.48
C ARG A 18 -2.21 2.53 17.57
N THR A 19 -3.51 2.28 17.65
CA THR A 19 -4.53 3.32 17.78
C THR A 19 -4.34 4.12 19.07
N THR A 20 -4.20 3.44 20.21
CA THR A 20 -3.98 4.12 21.49
C THR A 20 -2.66 4.90 21.52
N SER A 21 -1.61 4.38 20.89
CA SER A 21 -0.35 5.13 20.73
C SER A 21 -0.52 6.38 19.87
N MET A 22 -1.23 6.31 18.75
CA MET A 22 -1.50 7.49 17.92
C MET A 22 -2.31 8.53 18.68
N LEU A 23 -3.38 8.12 19.34
CA LEU A 23 -4.21 9.01 20.15
C LEU A 23 -3.42 9.69 21.29
N SER A 24 -2.51 8.94 21.96
CA SER A 24 -1.65 9.51 23.00
C SER A 24 -0.64 10.53 22.48
N MET A 25 -0.31 10.50 21.19
CA MET A 25 0.51 11.49 20.51
C MET A 25 -0.30 12.67 19.94
N GLY A 26 -1.61 12.71 20.17
CA GLY A 26 -2.50 13.74 19.61
C GLY A 26 -2.84 13.52 18.14
N ILE A 27 -2.58 12.34 17.60
CA ILE A 27 -2.93 11.96 16.23
C ILE A 27 -4.31 11.34 16.24
N GLN A 28 -5.23 11.86 15.44
CA GLN A 28 -6.55 11.28 15.21
C GLN A 28 -6.51 10.41 13.95
N PRO A 29 -6.40 9.08 14.07
CA PRO A 29 -6.34 8.22 12.92
C PRO A 29 -7.72 7.99 12.31
N ILE A 30 -7.75 7.93 10.98
CA ILE A 30 -8.87 7.42 10.20
C ILE A 30 -8.35 6.18 9.48
N PHE A 31 -8.96 5.03 9.70
CA PHE A 31 -8.57 3.78 9.05
C PHE A 31 -9.31 3.65 7.72
N VAL A 32 -8.57 3.36 6.66
CA VAL A 32 -9.14 3.11 5.35
C VAL A 32 -8.96 1.62 5.02
N PHE A 33 -10.06 0.95 4.73
CA PHE A 33 -10.08 -0.47 4.35
C PHE A 33 -10.22 -0.60 2.85
N ASP A 34 -9.48 -1.52 2.25
CA ASP A 34 -9.57 -1.81 0.83
C ASP A 34 -10.98 -2.24 0.45
N GLY A 35 -11.44 -1.73 -0.68
CA GLY A 35 -12.68 -2.14 -1.32
C GLY A 35 -12.45 -3.25 -2.36
N GLN A 36 -13.18 -3.17 -3.47
CA GLN A 36 -13.04 -4.14 -4.55
C GLN A 36 -11.79 -3.83 -5.38
N SER A 37 -10.82 -4.74 -5.37
CA SER A 37 -9.61 -4.59 -6.19
C SER A 37 -9.94 -4.50 -7.68
N PRO A 38 -9.27 -3.60 -8.44
CA PRO A 38 -9.43 -3.52 -9.89
C PRO A 38 -9.12 -4.85 -10.59
N GLU A 39 -9.82 -5.14 -11.69
CA GLU A 39 -9.60 -6.36 -12.48
C GLU A 39 -8.15 -6.50 -12.94
N LEU A 40 -7.49 -5.38 -13.29
CA LEU A 40 -6.09 -5.32 -13.69
C LEU A 40 -5.11 -5.87 -12.64
N LYS A 41 -5.52 -5.99 -11.38
CA LYS A 41 -4.72 -6.56 -10.28
C LYS A 41 -4.88 -8.09 -10.16
N ALA A 42 -5.72 -8.72 -10.98
CA ALA A 42 -6.06 -10.14 -10.85
C ALA A 42 -4.83 -11.05 -10.91
N ASP A 43 -3.89 -10.79 -11.81
CA ASP A 43 -2.66 -11.59 -11.96
C ASP A 43 -1.75 -11.49 -10.73
N GLU A 44 -1.57 -10.27 -10.19
CA GLU A 44 -0.78 -10.08 -8.96
C GLU A 44 -1.46 -10.75 -7.75
N LEU A 45 -2.79 -10.66 -7.63
CA LEU A 45 -3.56 -11.34 -6.59
C LEU A 45 -3.43 -12.87 -6.71
N ALA A 46 -3.47 -13.41 -7.93
CA ALA A 46 -3.26 -14.84 -8.19
C ALA A 46 -1.82 -15.25 -7.81
N ALA A 47 -0.81 -14.45 -8.17
CA ALA A 47 0.58 -14.67 -7.79
C ALA A 47 0.80 -14.61 -6.28
N ARG A 48 0.18 -13.66 -5.57
CA ARG A 48 0.21 -13.57 -4.10
C ARG A 48 -0.43 -14.80 -3.45
N ARG A 49 -1.58 -15.24 -3.98
CA ARG A 49 -2.25 -16.46 -3.50
C ARG A 49 -1.37 -17.70 -3.67
N LYS A 50 -0.73 -17.85 -4.84
CA LYS A 50 0.19 -18.96 -5.10
C LYS A 50 1.36 -18.96 -4.11
N ARG A 51 2.04 -17.82 -3.95
CA ARG A 51 3.16 -17.67 -3.00
C ARG A 51 2.76 -18.00 -1.56
N ARG A 52 1.52 -17.67 -1.16
CA ARG A 52 0.99 -18.01 0.15
C ARG A 52 0.77 -19.49 0.31
N LEU A 53 0.15 -20.18 -0.66
CA LEU A 53 -0.07 -21.62 -0.62
C LEU A 53 1.26 -22.39 -0.58
N GLU A 54 2.27 -21.96 -1.32
CA GLU A 54 3.62 -22.52 -1.27
C GLU A 54 4.24 -22.34 0.13
N ALA A 55 4.10 -21.16 0.73
CA ALA A 55 4.57 -20.89 2.09
C ALA A 55 3.84 -21.74 3.14
N GLU A 56 2.53 -22.00 2.98
CA GLU A 56 1.73 -22.87 3.85
C GLU A 56 2.24 -24.31 3.79
N ALA A 57 2.53 -24.84 2.60
CA ALA A 57 3.08 -26.17 2.43
C ALA A 57 4.47 -26.31 3.08
N ILE A 58 5.36 -25.33 2.86
CA ILE A 58 6.70 -25.31 3.48
C ILE A 58 6.59 -25.19 5.00
N HIS A 59 5.68 -24.35 5.51
CA HIS A 59 5.45 -24.20 6.95
C HIS A 59 5.04 -25.52 7.60
N LYS A 60 4.08 -26.22 7.00
CA LYS A 60 3.62 -27.52 7.50
C LYS A 60 4.75 -28.55 7.54
N GLN A 61 5.51 -28.67 6.44
CA GLN A 61 6.64 -29.59 6.36
C GLN A 61 7.71 -29.25 7.41
N ALA A 62 8.06 -27.97 7.57
CA ALA A 62 9.04 -27.54 8.54
C ALA A 62 8.63 -27.84 9.99
N LEU A 63 7.33 -27.79 10.31
CA LEU A 63 6.82 -28.22 11.63
C LEU A 63 6.96 -29.73 11.82
N GLU A 64 6.68 -30.55 10.80
CA GLU A 64 6.82 -31.99 10.83
C GLU A 64 8.31 -32.41 11.00
N ASP A 65 9.22 -31.68 10.36
CA ASP A 65 10.67 -31.91 10.42
C ASP A 65 11.34 -31.32 11.69
N GLY A 66 10.58 -30.56 12.52
CA GLY A 66 11.12 -29.87 13.69
C GLY A 66 11.97 -28.65 13.39
N ASP A 67 11.96 -28.13 12.13
CA ASP A 67 12.64 -26.89 11.74
C ASP A 67 11.78 -25.66 12.09
N TYR A 68 11.81 -25.32 13.36
CA TYR A 68 11.05 -24.17 13.88
C TYR A 68 11.51 -22.82 13.29
N GLN A 69 12.75 -22.72 12.83
CA GLN A 69 13.26 -21.48 12.25
C GLN A 69 12.62 -21.24 10.87
N THR A 70 12.57 -22.25 10.01
CA THR A 70 11.88 -22.17 8.72
C THR A 70 10.37 -22.01 8.92
N ALA A 71 9.77 -22.77 9.85
CA ALA A 71 8.35 -22.62 10.19
C ALA A 71 8.00 -21.18 10.60
N GLN A 72 8.80 -20.55 11.45
CA GLN A 72 8.58 -19.15 11.87
C GLN A 72 8.70 -18.15 10.71
N LYS A 73 9.66 -18.35 9.80
CA LYS A 73 9.79 -17.48 8.61
C LYS A 73 8.60 -17.63 7.67
N MET A 74 8.12 -18.85 7.47
CA MET A 74 6.98 -19.09 6.61
C MET A 74 5.68 -18.59 7.24
N ALA A 75 5.50 -18.73 8.55
CA ALA A 75 4.35 -18.21 9.29
C ALA A 75 4.10 -16.71 9.00
N GLN A 76 5.16 -15.91 8.83
CA GLN A 76 5.02 -14.49 8.49
C GLN A 76 4.50 -14.25 7.07
N ARG A 77 4.71 -15.19 6.14
CA ARG A 77 4.26 -15.11 4.75
C ARG A 77 2.83 -15.61 4.53
N ILE A 78 2.31 -16.36 5.50
CA ILE A 78 0.97 -16.95 5.46
C ILE A 78 -0.08 -15.99 6.03
N VAL A 79 0.35 -14.95 6.76
CA VAL A 79 -0.58 -14.00 7.37
C VAL A 79 -1.53 -13.43 6.33
N HIS A 80 -2.80 -13.65 6.55
CA HIS A 80 -3.89 -13.17 5.72
C HIS A 80 -4.99 -12.62 6.62
N TYR A 81 -5.49 -11.45 6.28
CA TYR A 81 -6.66 -10.89 6.93
C TYR A 81 -7.93 -11.48 6.31
N SER A 82 -8.72 -12.16 7.12
CA SER A 82 -10.04 -12.65 6.69
C SER A 82 -11.08 -11.52 6.79
N ALA A 83 -12.20 -11.68 6.08
CA ALA A 83 -13.33 -10.75 6.21
C ALA A 83 -13.80 -10.61 7.67
N GLU A 84 -13.84 -11.73 8.42
CA GLU A 84 -14.19 -11.73 9.85
C GLU A 84 -13.22 -10.88 10.68
N MET A 85 -11.93 -10.95 10.40
CA MET A 85 -10.91 -10.11 11.08
C MET A 85 -11.10 -8.62 10.76
N ILE A 86 -11.49 -8.29 9.53
CA ILE A 86 -11.80 -6.91 9.12
C ILE A 86 -13.03 -6.41 9.89
N ASP A 87 -14.10 -7.21 9.92
CA ASP A 87 -15.33 -6.87 10.65
C ASP A 87 -15.08 -6.68 12.15
N ASP A 88 -14.29 -7.57 12.77
CA ASP A 88 -13.91 -7.44 14.18
C ASP A 88 -13.05 -6.19 14.42
N THR A 89 -12.17 -5.83 13.47
CA THR A 89 -11.37 -4.61 13.53
C THR A 89 -12.27 -3.37 13.47
N LYS A 90 -13.22 -3.32 12.55
CA LYS A 90 -14.19 -2.21 12.43
C LYS A 90 -15.00 -2.04 13.70
N LYS A 91 -15.57 -3.12 14.25
CA LYS A 91 -16.28 -3.10 15.52
C LYS A 91 -15.42 -2.56 16.67
N MET A 92 -14.14 -2.93 16.71
CA MET A 92 -13.23 -2.41 17.72
C MET A 92 -12.97 -0.92 17.54
N LEU A 93 -12.80 -0.45 16.31
CA LEU A 93 -12.63 0.98 16.00
C LEU A 93 -13.87 1.77 16.45
N ASP A 94 -15.09 1.26 16.15
CA ASP A 94 -16.35 1.86 16.62
C ASP A 94 -16.39 2.00 18.14
N LEU A 95 -16.01 0.94 18.86
CA LEU A 95 -15.96 0.95 20.34
C LEU A 95 -14.90 1.92 20.89
N LEU A 96 -13.85 2.20 20.12
CA LEU A 96 -12.81 3.18 20.48
C LEU A 96 -13.18 4.61 20.07
N GLY A 97 -14.29 4.82 19.37
CA GLY A 97 -14.67 6.10 18.79
C GLY A 97 -13.71 6.55 17.68
N VAL A 98 -13.07 5.61 17.00
CA VAL A 98 -12.11 5.87 15.91
C VAL A 98 -12.77 5.66 14.56
N ARG A 99 -12.63 6.62 13.67
CA ARG A 99 -13.27 6.62 12.36
C ARG A 99 -12.60 5.64 11.40
N TRP A 100 -13.40 5.08 10.52
CA TRP A 100 -12.91 4.26 9.41
C TRP A 100 -13.78 4.44 8.16
N VAL A 101 -13.21 4.13 7.00
CA VAL A 101 -13.83 4.27 5.68
C VAL A 101 -13.56 3.01 4.87
N ASP A 102 -14.59 2.52 4.16
CA ASP A 102 -14.39 1.53 3.11
C ASP A 102 -14.08 2.24 1.80
N ALA A 103 -12.95 1.92 1.20
CA ALA A 103 -12.56 2.44 -0.10
C ALA A 103 -13.49 1.88 -1.21
N ALA A 104 -13.68 2.66 -2.26
CA ALA A 104 -14.34 2.16 -3.46
C ALA A 104 -13.50 1.09 -4.18
N ALA A 105 -12.17 1.23 -4.11
CA ALA A 105 -11.18 0.30 -4.67
C ALA A 105 -9.97 0.16 -3.73
N GLU A 106 -8.79 0.67 -4.12
CA GLU A 106 -7.57 0.60 -3.29
C GLU A 106 -7.62 1.62 -2.13
N GLY A 107 -7.26 1.18 -0.92
CA GLY A 107 -7.28 2.03 0.28
C GLY A 107 -6.33 3.23 0.20
N GLU A 108 -5.13 3.05 -0.38
CA GLU A 108 -4.18 4.13 -0.61
C GLU A 108 -4.75 5.20 -1.54
N GLY A 109 -5.49 4.80 -2.58
CA GLY A 109 -6.15 5.71 -3.51
C GLY A 109 -7.26 6.49 -2.83
N GLN A 110 -8.10 5.83 -2.03
CA GLN A 110 -9.13 6.47 -1.22
C GLN A 110 -8.53 7.50 -0.27
N ALA A 111 -7.49 7.12 0.47
CA ALA A 111 -6.81 8.02 1.41
C ALA A 111 -6.17 9.21 0.70
N ALA A 112 -5.56 9.00 -0.48
CA ALA A 112 -4.99 10.07 -1.29
C ALA A 112 -6.05 11.08 -1.76
N VAL A 113 -7.21 10.59 -2.27
CA VAL A 113 -8.32 11.46 -2.68
C VAL A 113 -8.85 12.27 -1.50
N MET A 114 -9.01 11.66 -0.32
CA MET A 114 -9.44 12.36 0.90
C MET A 114 -8.42 13.43 1.31
N ALA A 115 -7.12 13.15 1.21
CA ALA A 115 -6.07 14.13 1.51
C ALA A 115 -6.08 15.31 0.50
N VAL A 116 -6.27 15.04 -0.78
CA VAL A 116 -6.42 16.10 -1.82
C VAL A 116 -7.64 16.99 -1.54
N LYS A 117 -8.73 16.42 -1.04
CA LYS A 117 -9.94 17.16 -0.63
C LYS A 117 -9.78 17.92 0.70
N GLY A 118 -8.63 17.82 1.36
CA GLY A 118 -8.39 18.46 2.67
C GLY A 118 -9.12 17.79 3.85
N GLN A 119 -9.58 16.56 3.67
CA GLN A 119 -10.21 15.76 4.73
C GLN A 119 -9.19 15.06 5.64
N LEU A 120 -7.96 14.90 5.16
CA LEU A 120 -6.82 14.34 5.88
C LEU A 120 -5.61 15.26 5.75
N ASP A 121 -4.85 15.40 6.82
CA ASP A 121 -3.57 16.15 6.82
C ASP A 121 -2.45 15.36 6.14
N ILE A 122 -2.43 14.03 6.34
CA ILE A 122 -1.41 13.13 5.84
C ILE A 122 -2.01 11.76 5.47
N VAL A 123 -1.36 11.04 4.57
CA VAL A 123 -1.58 9.60 4.36
C VAL A 123 -0.44 8.83 5.00
N ALA A 124 -0.74 7.93 5.92
CA ALA A 124 0.23 7.11 6.63
C ALA A 124 0.17 5.65 6.15
N THR A 125 1.06 5.26 5.26
CA THR A 125 1.19 3.90 4.74
C THR A 125 2.65 3.52 4.52
N GLN A 126 2.94 2.23 4.34
CA GLN A 126 4.26 1.75 3.92
C GLN A 126 4.39 1.71 2.40
N ASP A 127 3.27 1.81 1.70
CA ASP A 127 3.24 1.77 0.25
C ASP A 127 3.57 3.14 -0.36
N TRP A 128 4.40 3.12 -1.40
CA TRP A 128 4.75 4.31 -2.17
C TRP A 128 3.65 4.71 -3.16
N ASP A 129 2.75 3.80 -3.48
CA ASP A 129 1.70 4.01 -4.46
C ASP A 129 0.74 5.14 -4.06
N ALA A 130 0.65 5.46 -2.76
CA ALA A 130 -0.06 6.64 -2.28
C ALA A 130 0.36 7.95 -3.00
N LEU A 131 1.65 8.08 -3.40
CA LEU A 131 2.14 9.22 -4.17
C LEU A 131 1.65 9.18 -5.63
N LEU A 132 1.52 7.99 -6.20
CA LEU A 132 0.99 7.80 -7.57
C LEU A 132 -0.49 8.19 -7.61
N TYR A 133 -1.26 7.85 -6.56
CA TYR A 133 -2.64 8.30 -6.36
C TYR A 133 -2.77 9.80 -6.06
N GLY A 134 -1.65 10.49 -5.87
CA GLY A 134 -1.61 11.96 -5.71
C GLY A 134 -1.71 12.43 -4.27
N SER A 135 -1.42 11.58 -3.27
CA SER A 135 -1.34 12.02 -1.87
C SER A 135 -0.37 13.21 -1.73
N PRO A 136 -0.82 14.37 -1.24
CA PRO A 136 0.05 15.53 -1.07
C PRO A 136 1.20 15.27 -0.10
N THR A 137 0.93 14.51 0.95
CA THR A 137 1.91 14.16 1.99
C THR A 137 1.78 12.71 2.39
N LEU A 138 2.82 11.93 2.12
CA LEU A 138 2.96 10.54 2.56
C LEU A 138 3.85 10.47 3.80
N VAL A 139 3.41 9.78 4.85
CA VAL A 139 4.24 9.46 6.02
C VAL A 139 4.46 7.95 6.11
N ARG A 140 5.72 7.54 6.06
CA ARG A 140 6.12 6.14 6.20
C ARG A 140 6.72 5.89 7.57
N ASN A 141 6.60 4.68 8.06
CA ASN A 141 7.15 4.24 9.36
C ASN A 141 6.63 5.04 10.58
N LEU A 142 5.47 5.67 10.50
CA LEU A 142 4.92 6.49 11.57
C LEU A 142 4.98 5.77 12.92
N MET A 143 4.42 4.55 13.00
CA MET A 143 4.35 3.75 14.23
C MET A 143 5.58 2.88 14.50
N SER A 144 6.60 2.97 13.65
CA SER A 144 7.86 2.23 13.81
C SER A 144 9.03 3.15 14.14
N HIS A 145 8.79 4.46 14.32
CA HIS A 145 9.82 5.42 14.65
C HIS A 145 10.56 5.03 15.94
N GLY A 146 11.89 5.07 15.89
CA GLY A 146 12.73 4.69 17.03
C GLY A 146 12.92 3.18 17.24
N SER A 147 12.16 2.31 16.56
CA SER A 147 12.37 0.86 16.61
C SER A 147 13.68 0.45 15.91
N LYS A 148 14.23 -0.70 16.29
CA LYS A 148 15.43 -1.26 15.63
C LYS A 148 15.03 -2.34 14.63
N ARG A 149 15.49 -2.20 13.39
CA ARG A 149 15.33 -3.21 12.34
C ARG A 149 16.69 -3.48 11.67
N HIS A 150 17.14 -4.72 11.69
CA HIS A 150 18.47 -5.11 11.17
C HIS A 150 19.61 -4.24 11.72
N GLY A 151 19.59 -3.95 13.02
CA GLY A 151 20.62 -3.13 13.69
C GLY A 151 20.53 -1.62 13.42
N ARG A 152 19.59 -1.15 12.59
CA ARG A 152 19.39 0.27 12.30
C ARG A 152 18.13 0.80 12.96
N THR A 153 18.20 2.03 13.46
CA THR A 153 17.01 2.73 13.97
C THR A 153 16.12 3.14 12.83
N VAL A 154 14.84 2.71 12.88
CA VAL A 154 13.81 3.12 11.92
C VAL A 154 13.41 4.56 12.22
N LYS A 155 13.35 5.39 11.20
CA LYS A 155 12.86 6.77 11.30
C LYS A 155 11.55 6.90 10.53
N ALA A 156 10.61 7.64 11.08
CA ALA A 156 9.47 8.11 10.31
C ALA A 156 9.99 9.00 9.18
N GLN A 157 9.39 8.89 8.02
CA GLN A 157 9.75 9.64 6.82
C GLN A 157 8.50 10.35 6.31
N GLN A 158 8.60 11.64 6.15
CA GLN A 158 7.58 12.45 5.49
C GLN A 158 8.07 12.78 4.08
N ILE A 159 7.22 12.56 3.11
CA ILE A 159 7.47 12.84 1.71
C ILE A 159 6.36 13.76 1.21
N ASN A 160 6.74 14.92 0.70
CA ASN A 160 5.84 15.85 0.04
C ASN A 160 5.88 15.57 -1.47
N LEU A 161 4.73 15.39 -2.10
CA LEU A 161 4.63 15.06 -3.52
C LEU A 161 5.12 16.19 -4.41
N GLU A 162 4.73 17.43 -4.11
CA GLU A 162 5.12 18.60 -4.90
C GLU A 162 6.64 18.84 -4.86
N GLU A 163 7.25 18.71 -3.67
CA GLU A 163 8.69 18.80 -3.51
C GLU A 163 9.41 17.68 -4.28
N LEU A 164 8.89 16.46 -4.24
CA LEU A 164 9.42 15.32 -5.00
C LEU A 164 9.36 15.58 -6.50
N LEU A 165 8.21 15.99 -7.02
CA LEU A 165 8.02 16.29 -8.44
C LEU A 165 8.94 17.42 -8.89
N THR A 166 9.04 18.49 -8.13
CA THR A 166 9.93 19.63 -8.42
C THR A 166 11.40 19.22 -8.41
N THR A 167 11.83 18.48 -7.38
CA THR A 167 13.23 18.02 -7.25
C THR A 167 13.65 17.11 -8.40
N HIS A 168 12.72 16.30 -8.89
CA HIS A 168 12.98 15.40 -10.00
C HIS A 168 12.58 15.96 -11.35
N GLU A 169 12.05 17.17 -11.42
CA GLU A 169 11.57 17.83 -12.66
C GLU A 169 10.60 16.92 -13.43
N LEU A 170 9.63 16.33 -12.74
CA LEU A 170 8.61 15.45 -13.27
C LEU A 170 7.22 16.05 -13.07
N THR A 171 6.30 15.74 -13.99
CA THR A 171 4.86 15.88 -13.72
C THR A 171 4.34 14.64 -13.00
N ARG A 172 3.11 14.71 -12.46
CA ARG A 172 2.48 13.55 -11.83
C ARG A 172 2.24 12.42 -12.83
N GLU A 173 1.83 12.76 -14.06
CA GLU A 173 1.64 11.79 -15.14
C GLU A 173 2.96 11.07 -15.47
N GLN A 174 4.06 11.81 -15.53
CA GLN A 174 5.39 11.24 -15.75
C GLN A 174 5.85 10.35 -14.58
N LEU A 175 5.48 10.69 -13.35
CA LEU A 175 5.75 9.83 -12.19
C LEU A 175 4.96 8.51 -12.28
N VAL A 176 3.69 8.57 -12.70
CA VAL A 176 2.87 7.37 -12.94
C VAL A 176 3.46 6.54 -14.08
N ASP A 177 3.80 7.14 -15.21
CA ASP A 177 4.45 6.46 -16.35
C ASP A 177 5.77 5.81 -15.93
N LEU A 178 6.58 6.51 -15.14
CA LEU A 178 7.83 5.97 -14.59
C LEU A 178 7.57 4.73 -13.71
N ALA A 179 6.55 4.78 -12.87
CA ALA A 179 6.18 3.65 -12.02
C ALA A 179 5.69 2.45 -12.86
N ILE A 180 4.85 2.67 -13.87
CA ILE A 180 4.38 1.63 -14.78
C ILE A 180 5.57 0.96 -15.52
N MET A 181 6.55 1.76 -15.98
CA MET A 181 7.75 1.22 -16.64
C MET A 181 8.62 0.36 -15.73
N ILE A 182 8.70 0.71 -14.44
CA ILE A 182 9.50 -0.04 -13.45
C ILE A 182 8.76 -1.29 -12.99
N GLY A 183 7.44 -1.20 -12.88
CA GLY A 183 6.52 -2.23 -12.42
C GLY A 183 5.65 -1.75 -11.25
N THR A 184 4.37 -2.07 -11.33
CA THR A 184 3.33 -1.83 -10.33
C THR A 184 2.52 -3.11 -10.12
N ASP A 185 1.56 -3.09 -9.21
CA ASP A 185 0.61 -4.20 -9.04
C ASP A 185 -0.26 -4.46 -10.28
N PHE A 186 -0.30 -3.50 -11.23
CA PHE A 186 -1.13 -3.55 -12.44
C PHE A 186 -0.34 -3.88 -13.71
N HIS A 187 0.99 -3.78 -13.66
CA HIS A 187 1.87 -4.10 -14.81
C HIS A 187 3.27 -4.50 -14.34
N PRO A 188 3.87 -5.57 -14.91
CA PRO A 188 5.17 -6.08 -14.45
C PRO A 188 6.37 -5.19 -14.78
N GLY A 189 6.16 -4.09 -15.50
CA GLY A 189 7.21 -3.19 -15.97
C GLY A 189 7.78 -3.57 -17.35
N LEU A 190 8.58 -2.67 -17.90
CA LEU A 190 9.26 -2.87 -19.18
C LEU A 190 10.62 -3.54 -18.95
N LYS A 191 10.79 -4.75 -19.48
CA LYS A 191 12.03 -5.52 -19.31
C LYS A 191 13.27 -4.68 -19.67
N GLY A 192 14.22 -4.60 -18.71
CA GLY A 192 15.47 -3.85 -18.89
C GLY A 192 15.38 -2.35 -18.57
N ILE A 193 14.23 -1.85 -18.13
CA ILE A 193 14.06 -0.48 -17.64
C ILE A 193 13.88 -0.51 -16.12
N GLY A 194 14.92 -0.15 -15.41
CA GLY A 194 14.86 0.04 -13.95
C GLY A 194 14.80 1.53 -13.58
N PRO A 195 14.73 1.86 -12.27
CA PRO A 195 14.51 3.24 -11.80
C PRO A 195 15.49 4.26 -12.38
N LYS A 196 16.79 3.96 -12.41
CA LYS A 196 17.82 4.88 -12.91
C LYS A 196 17.71 5.16 -14.41
N THR A 197 17.34 4.14 -15.19
CA THR A 197 17.15 4.27 -16.64
C THR A 197 15.81 4.92 -16.92
N GLY A 198 14.75 4.50 -16.22
CA GLY A 198 13.40 5.02 -16.38
C GLY A 198 13.32 6.54 -16.18
N ILE A 199 13.91 7.05 -15.07
CA ILE A 199 13.88 8.50 -14.81
C ILE A 199 14.62 9.32 -15.88
N LYS A 200 15.70 8.79 -16.45
CA LYS A 200 16.39 9.47 -17.57
C LYS A 200 15.56 9.48 -18.82
N LEU A 201 14.92 8.36 -19.14
CA LEU A 201 14.10 8.22 -20.34
C LEU A 201 12.85 9.09 -20.25
N ILE A 202 12.14 9.08 -19.13
CA ILE A 202 10.92 9.87 -18.97
C ILE A 202 11.21 11.38 -19.02
N LYS A 203 12.34 11.82 -18.47
CA LYS A 203 12.79 13.22 -18.59
C LYS A 203 13.15 13.62 -20.01
N SER A 204 13.72 12.71 -20.82
CA SER A 204 14.16 13.02 -22.17
C SER A 204 13.06 12.87 -23.22
N LEU A 205 12.16 11.90 -23.05
CA LEU A 205 11.17 11.52 -24.06
C LEU A 205 9.72 11.83 -23.65
N GLY A 206 9.48 12.01 -22.36
CA GLY A 206 8.24 12.53 -21.82
C GLY A 206 7.17 11.48 -21.51
N THR A 207 6.97 10.46 -22.33
CA THR A 207 5.89 9.46 -22.20
C THR A 207 6.38 8.03 -22.42
N ILE A 208 5.60 7.06 -21.95
CA ILE A 208 5.89 5.62 -22.17
C ILE A 208 5.88 5.30 -23.67
N GLU A 209 4.94 5.86 -24.42
CA GLU A 209 4.78 5.62 -25.85
C GLU A 209 6.04 6.02 -26.63
N ALA A 210 6.55 7.24 -26.39
CA ALA A 210 7.78 7.72 -27.01
C ALA A 210 9.00 6.87 -26.59
N ILE A 211 9.03 6.40 -25.36
CA ILE A 211 10.10 5.52 -24.85
C ILE A 211 10.02 4.14 -25.51
N CYS A 212 8.83 3.59 -25.67
CA CYS A 212 8.63 2.31 -26.35
C CYS A 212 9.04 2.37 -27.81
N GLU A 213 8.67 3.44 -28.52
CA GLU A 213 9.08 3.68 -29.89
C GLU A 213 10.62 3.76 -30.02
N GLU A 214 11.27 4.61 -29.21
CA GLU A 214 12.72 4.78 -29.20
C GLU A 214 13.48 3.48 -28.89
N LYS A 215 12.93 2.64 -28.00
CA LYS A 215 13.56 1.40 -27.53
C LYS A 215 13.12 0.15 -28.29
N GLY A 216 12.24 0.28 -29.28
CA GLY A 216 11.68 -0.86 -30.00
C GLY A 216 10.94 -1.84 -29.08
N LYS A 217 10.18 -1.31 -28.11
CA LYS A 217 9.38 -2.09 -27.16
C LYS A 217 7.90 -1.96 -27.47
N GLU A 218 7.14 -2.96 -27.09
CA GLU A 218 5.69 -2.90 -27.13
C GLU A 218 5.16 -1.97 -26.05
N ILE A 219 4.14 -1.18 -26.37
CA ILE A 219 3.41 -0.35 -25.40
C ILE A 219 2.66 -1.30 -24.48
N PRO A 220 2.66 -1.07 -23.14
CA PRO A 220 1.90 -1.88 -22.20
C PRO A 220 0.43 -2.00 -22.62
N GLU A 221 -0.10 -3.21 -22.60
CA GLU A 221 -1.53 -3.41 -22.79
C GLU A 221 -2.33 -2.65 -21.72
N ARG A 222 -3.46 -2.08 -22.10
CA ARG A 222 -4.36 -1.32 -21.21
C ARG A 222 -3.65 -0.15 -20.47
N LEU A 223 -2.62 0.46 -21.07
CA LEU A 223 -1.83 1.54 -20.48
C LEU A 223 -2.70 2.67 -19.93
N ASP A 224 -3.67 3.14 -20.72
CA ASP A 224 -4.56 4.24 -20.32
C ASP A 224 -5.43 3.86 -19.12
N GLU A 225 -5.90 2.62 -19.04
CA GLU A 225 -6.67 2.14 -17.88
C GLU A 225 -5.79 2.08 -16.61
N ILE A 226 -4.52 1.69 -16.74
CA ILE A 226 -3.58 1.71 -15.62
C ILE A 226 -3.31 3.14 -15.16
N ARG A 227 -3.15 4.09 -16.08
CA ARG A 227 -3.02 5.52 -15.77
C ARG A 227 -4.25 6.04 -15.04
N GLU A 228 -5.47 5.69 -15.52
CA GLU A 228 -6.73 6.09 -14.89
C GLU A 228 -6.85 5.60 -13.43
N ILE A 229 -6.39 4.38 -13.13
CA ILE A 229 -6.40 3.85 -11.76
C ILE A 229 -5.64 4.78 -10.81
N PHE A 230 -4.51 5.35 -11.25
CA PHE A 230 -3.70 6.23 -10.41
C PHE A 230 -4.14 7.70 -10.47
N LEU A 231 -4.46 8.20 -11.66
CA LEU A 231 -4.72 9.63 -11.87
C LEU A 231 -6.13 10.04 -11.50
N ASN A 232 -7.12 9.17 -11.74
CA ASN A 232 -8.55 9.40 -11.52
C ASN A 232 -9.17 8.30 -10.66
N HIS A 233 -8.53 7.98 -9.53
CA HIS A 233 -8.96 6.89 -8.67
C HIS A 233 -10.40 7.05 -8.18
N PRO A 234 -11.27 6.03 -8.31
CA PRO A 234 -12.61 6.07 -7.76
C PRO A 234 -12.54 6.08 -6.23
N ALA A 235 -13.26 6.98 -5.61
CA ALA A 235 -13.29 7.10 -4.16
C ALA A 235 -14.74 7.12 -3.65
N SER A 236 -14.96 6.48 -2.51
CA SER A 236 -16.20 6.60 -1.77
C SER A 236 -16.38 8.05 -1.29
N GLU A 237 -17.60 8.55 -1.38
CA GLU A 237 -17.91 9.86 -0.79
C GLU A 237 -17.90 9.73 0.74
N VAL A 238 -17.22 10.67 1.36
CA VAL A 238 -17.10 10.75 2.83
C VAL A 238 -17.42 12.18 3.24
N ASP A 239 -18.44 12.33 4.05
CA ASP A 239 -18.79 13.64 4.58
C ASP A 239 -17.76 14.10 5.62
N ALA A 240 -17.33 15.36 5.52
CA ALA A 240 -16.37 15.94 6.46
C ALA A 240 -16.92 15.96 7.92
N GLU A 241 -18.24 15.93 8.09
CA GLU A 241 -18.87 15.85 9.42
C GLU A 241 -18.73 14.48 10.05
N ASP A 242 -18.70 13.41 9.24
CA ASP A 242 -18.50 12.04 9.71
C ASP A 242 -17.05 11.77 10.15
N LEU A 243 -16.13 12.67 9.81
CA LEU A 243 -14.71 12.55 10.13
C LEU A 243 -14.28 13.33 11.39
N LYS A 244 -15.21 14.09 12.01
CA LYS A 244 -14.93 14.90 13.22
C LYS A 244 -15.03 14.11 14.50
#